data_82a0b85590bfcf7815c731d4af1f6248
#
_entry.id   82a0b85590bfcf7815c731d4af1f6248
#
_cell.length_a   1.000
_cell.length_b   1.000
_cell.length_c   1.000
_cell.angle_alpha   90.00
_cell.angle_beta   90.00
_cell.angle_gamma   90.00
#
_symmetry.space_group_name_H-M   'P 1'
#
loop_
_entity.id
_entity.type
_entity.pdbx_description
1 polymer ?
#
loop_
_entity_poly.entity_id
_entity_poly.type
_entity_poly.pdbx_seq_one_letter_code
_entity_poly.pdbx_strand_id
1 'polypeptide(L)'
;MKLNTNSNAYIIIYSAILVVIVAFLLAFVFQALKPMQDANVALDTKKQILYSLNIRGLDGAEAEAKYKEVVKTKAEDDGHILYGCVVNGEHITVATLKGMGLWGGISGYLAIKEDGTVYGAYFNHESETAGLGAEIKDSQAWQEKFIGKKIFDENDNVILSVVKKVEDPESQVDCVTGATLTSNGVDAMIKESLKGVRIYQVDCRFPTKSAEEE
;
A
#
# COMPACT_ATOMS: atom_id res chain seq x y z
N MET A 1 24.58 -3.76 -55.70
CA MET A 1 25.65 -3.60 -54.69
C MET A 1 25.38 -4.65 -53.62
N LYS A 2 26.22 -5.70 -53.48
CA LYS A 2 26.01 -6.71 -52.39
C LYS A 2 26.58 -6.10 -51.12
N LEU A 3 25.70 -5.90 -50.12
CA LEU A 3 26.12 -5.48 -48.79
C LEU A 3 26.97 -6.56 -48.15
N ASN A 4 28.16 -6.20 -47.67
CA ASN A 4 29.00 -7.10 -46.92
C ASN A 4 28.50 -7.19 -45.47
N THR A 5 27.60 -8.16 -45.22
CA THR A 5 26.93 -8.36 -43.93
C THR A 5 27.89 -8.78 -42.79
N ASN A 6 29.13 -9.20 -43.14
CA ASN A 6 30.16 -9.57 -42.17
C ASN A 6 31.12 -8.43 -41.80
N SER A 7 30.93 -7.24 -42.36
CA SER A 7 31.77 -6.11 -41.98
C SER A 7 31.33 -5.54 -40.58
N ASN A 8 32.32 -5.19 -39.77
CA ASN A 8 32.07 -4.60 -38.44
C ASN A 8 31.19 -3.34 -38.54
N ALA A 9 31.39 -2.52 -39.60
CA ALA A 9 30.57 -1.32 -39.84
C ALA A 9 29.09 -1.68 -40.09
N TYR A 10 28.81 -2.70 -40.90
CA TYR A 10 27.43 -3.16 -41.13
C TYR A 10 26.75 -3.64 -39.84
N ILE A 11 27.47 -4.47 -39.05
CA ILE A 11 26.93 -5.01 -37.78
C ILE A 11 26.59 -3.87 -36.81
N ILE A 12 27.50 -2.89 -36.66
CA ILE A 12 27.28 -1.75 -35.75
C ILE A 12 26.07 -0.91 -36.19
N ILE A 13 26.01 -0.55 -37.49
CA ILE A 13 24.91 0.27 -38.02
C ILE A 13 23.56 -0.48 -37.90
N TYR A 14 23.53 -1.74 -38.29
CA TYR A 14 22.33 -2.59 -38.17
C TYR A 14 21.85 -2.70 -36.72
N SER A 15 22.76 -2.99 -35.78
CA SER A 15 22.42 -3.07 -34.36
C SER A 15 21.91 -1.76 -33.79
N ALA A 16 22.53 -0.62 -34.19
CA ALA A 16 22.08 0.69 -33.75
C ALA A 16 20.68 1.02 -34.28
N ILE A 17 20.40 0.76 -35.56
CA ILE A 17 19.07 0.97 -36.13
C ILE A 17 18.04 0.07 -35.42
N LEU A 18 18.35 -1.21 -35.19
CA LEU A 18 17.46 -2.13 -34.51
C LEU A 18 17.13 -1.66 -33.10
N VAL A 19 18.12 -1.23 -32.33
CA VAL A 19 17.93 -0.69 -30.97
C VAL A 19 17.04 0.55 -31.00
N VAL A 20 17.27 1.48 -31.95
CA VAL A 20 16.42 2.68 -32.07
C VAL A 20 14.97 2.32 -32.39
N ILE A 21 14.74 1.38 -33.33
CA ILE A 21 13.39 0.93 -33.66
C ILE A 21 12.70 0.31 -32.46
N VAL A 22 13.37 -0.60 -31.75
CA VAL A 22 12.81 -1.27 -30.57
C VAL A 22 12.53 -0.26 -29.46
N ALA A 23 13.45 0.67 -29.19
CA ALA A 23 13.27 1.70 -28.19
C ALA A 23 12.07 2.61 -28.52
N PHE A 24 11.93 3.00 -29.78
CA PHE A 24 10.78 3.78 -30.22
C PHE A 24 9.45 3.05 -30.05
N LEU A 25 9.39 1.78 -30.45
CA LEU A 25 8.19 0.95 -30.30
C LEU A 25 7.81 0.77 -28.82
N LEU A 26 8.79 0.49 -27.96
CA LEU A 26 8.55 0.36 -26.53
C LEU A 26 8.05 1.68 -25.91
N ALA A 27 8.67 2.80 -26.25
CA ALA A 27 8.24 4.11 -25.77
C ALA A 27 6.83 4.46 -26.24
N PHE A 28 6.50 4.15 -27.49
CA PHE A 28 5.17 4.39 -28.06
C PHE A 28 4.09 3.56 -27.33
N VAL A 29 4.33 2.26 -27.16
CA VAL A 29 3.40 1.37 -26.43
C VAL A 29 3.24 1.81 -24.98
N PHE A 30 4.34 2.14 -24.30
CA PHE A 30 4.31 2.64 -22.93
C PHE A 30 3.45 3.92 -22.84
N GLN A 31 3.68 4.89 -23.72
CA GLN A 31 2.95 6.15 -23.70
C GLN A 31 1.45 5.97 -24.01
N ALA A 32 1.12 5.05 -24.92
CA ALA A 32 -0.27 4.75 -25.25
C ALA A 32 -1.03 4.07 -24.11
N LEU A 33 -0.36 3.20 -23.32
CA LEU A 33 -0.95 2.47 -22.21
C LEU A 33 -0.92 3.23 -20.88
N LYS A 34 -0.07 4.25 -20.75
CA LYS A 34 0.14 4.99 -19.49
C LYS A 34 -1.16 5.50 -18.87
N PRO A 35 -2.10 6.17 -19.57
CA PRO A 35 -3.34 6.64 -18.94
C PRO A 35 -4.19 5.53 -18.33
N MET A 36 -4.23 4.35 -18.99
CA MET A 36 -4.94 3.18 -18.50
C MET A 36 -4.26 2.58 -17.27
N GLN A 37 -2.92 2.55 -17.25
CA GLN A 37 -2.15 2.11 -16.09
C GLN A 37 -2.37 3.03 -14.88
N ASP A 38 -2.30 4.35 -15.09
CA ASP A 38 -2.50 5.35 -14.04
C ASP A 38 -3.91 5.23 -13.43
N ALA A 39 -4.95 5.05 -14.27
CA ALA A 39 -6.31 4.81 -13.81
C ALA A 39 -6.44 3.51 -12.99
N ASN A 40 -5.80 2.42 -13.43
CA ASN A 40 -5.81 1.15 -12.71
C ASN A 40 -5.09 1.25 -11.37
N VAL A 41 -3.96 1.95 -11.31
CA VAL A 41 -3.21 2.19 -10.05
C VAL A 41 -4.05 3.01 -9.08
N ALA A 42 -4.72 4.07 -9.57
CA ALA A 42 -5.61 4.88 -8.74
C ALA A 42 -6.78 4.06 -8.17
N LEU A 43 -7.40 3.21 -9.00
CA LEU A 43 -8.46 2.32 -8.54
C LEU A 43 -7.97 1.27 -7.53
N ASP A 44 -6.79 0.69 -7.76
CA ASP A 44 -6.19 -0.28 -6.84
C ASP A 44 -5.88 0.35 -5.49
N THR A 45 -5.36 1.58 -5.47
CA THR A 45 -5.16 2.36 -4.23
C THR A 45 -6.46 2.55 -3.45
N LYS A 46 -7.56 2.92 -4.13
CA LYS A 46 -8.88 3.05 -3.51
C LYS A 46 -9.35 1.72 -2.92
N LYS A 47 -9.18 0.61 -3.65
CA LYS A 47 -9.51 -0.74 -3.17
C LYS A 47 -8.70 -1.13 -1.93
N GLN A 48 -7.40 -0.85 -1.91
CA GLN A 48 -6.55 -1.15 -0.76
C GLN A 48 -7.00 -0.41 0.50
N ILE A 49 -7.40 0.86 0.38
CA ILE A 49 -7.99 1.64 1.48
C ILE A 49 -9.30 0.99 1.94
N LEU A 50 -10.19 0.61 1.02
CA LEU A 50 -11.43 -0.09 1.36
C LEU A 50 -11.17 -1.45 2.06
N TYR A 51 -10.14 -2.18 1.64
CA TYR A 51 -9.76 -3.46 2.27
C TYR A 51 -9.31 -3.27 3.71
N SER A 52 -8.58 -2.18 4.02
CA SER A 52 -8.25 -1.84 5.41
C SER A 52 -9.47 -1.48 6.26
N LEU A 53 -10.55 -1.01 5.62
CA LEU A 53 -11.86 -0.76 6.23
C LEU A 53 -12.75 -2.00 6.26
N ASN A 54 -12.22 -3.19 5.98
CA ASN A 54 -12.95 -4.47 5.89
C ASN A 54 -14.05 -4.49 4.81
N ILE A 55 -13.99 -3.60 3.83
CA ILE A 55 -14.90 -3.54 2.68
C ILE A 55 -14.21 -4.21 1.50
N ARG A 56 -14.63 -5.43 1.15
CA ARG A 56 -14.01 -6.28 0.12
C ARG A 56 -15.02 -6.71 -0.93
N GLY A 57 -14.53 -7.26 -2.06
CA GLY A 57 -15.35 -7.84 -3.11
C GLY A 57 -16.01 -6.83 -4.05
N LEU A 58 -15.60 -5.56 -4.02
CA LEU A 58 -16.10 -4.53 -4.93
C LEU A 58 -15.12 -4.33 -6.11
N ASP A 59 -15.67 -4.12 -7.29
CA ASP A 59 -14.90 -3.89 -8.51
C ASP A 59 -15.26 -2.60 -9.24
N GLY A 60 -14.26 -2.01 -9.94
CA GLY A 60 -14.46 -0.92 -10.86
C GLY A 60 -15.27 0.24 -10.25
N ALA A 61 -16.39 0.55 -10.89
CA ALA A 61 -17.25 1.67 -10.48
C ALA A 61 -17.88 1.51 -9.09
N GLU A 62 -18.13 0.28 -8.63
CA GLU A 62 -18.68 0.03 -7.29
C GLU A 62 -17.66 0.39 -6.20
N ALA A 63 -16.40 0.01 -6.41
CA ALA A 63 -15.31 0.37 -5.49
C ALA A 63 -15.10 1.89 -5.44
N GLU A 64 -15.17 2.57 -6.59
CA GLU A 64 -15.07 4.03 -6.65
C GLU A 64 -16.24 4.73 -5.94
N ALA A 65 -17.46 4.26 -6.16
CA ALA A 65 -18.64 4.81 -5.49
C ALA A 65 -18.53 4.63 -3.97
N LYS A 66 -18.14 3.41 -3.53
CA LYS A 66 -17.97 3.13 -2.09
C LYS A 66 -16.83 3.91 -1.46
N TYR A 67 -15.72 4.08 -2.17
CA TYR A 67 -14.62 4.92 -1.71
C TYR A 67 -15.10 6.38 -1.48
N LYS A 68 -15.80 7.00 -2.42
CA LYS A 68 -16.37 8.35 -2.28
C LYS A 68 -17.40 8.45 -1.16
N GLU A 69 -18.14 7.36 -0.89
CA GLU A 69 -19.10 7.31 0.21
C GLU A 69 -18.41 7.32 1.57
N VAL A 70 -17.34 6.54 1.77
CA VAL A 70 -16.72 6.32 3.08
C VAL A 70 -15.57 7.27 3.38
N VAL A 71 -14.74 7.63 2.40
CA VAL A 71 -13.60 8.53 2.57
C VAL A 71 -14.06 9.98 2.44
N LYS A 72 -13.90 10.76 3.52
CA LYS A 72 -14.39 12.14 3.61
C LYS A 72 -13.27 13.17 3.47
N THR A 73 -12.10 12.85 4.00
CA THR A 73 -10.96 13.78 4.02
C THR A 73 -9.68 13.04 3.70
N LYS A 74 -8.72 13.76 3.12
CA LYS A 74 -7.33 13.33 2.94
C LYS A 74 -6.45 14.43 3.52
N ALA A 75 -5.61 14.12 4.45
CA ALA A 75 -4.66 15.04 5.06
C ALA A 75 -3.24 14.51 4.88
N GLU A 76 -2.30 15.42 4.71
CA GLU A 76 -0.87 15.12 4.73
C GLU A 76 -0.25 15.89 5.90
N ASP A 77 0.34 15.16 6.83
CA ASP A 77 0.97 15.70 8.02
C ASP A 77 2.34 15.06 8.20
N ASP A 78 3.40 15.88 8.20
CA ASP A 78 4.82 15.48 8.36
C ASP A 78 5.23 14.28 7.47
N GLY A 79 4.73 14.25 6.23
CA GLY A 79 5.00 13.17 5.26
C GLY A 79 4.12 11.93 5.42
N HIS A 80 3.18 11.92 6.35
CA HIS A 80 2.18 10.88 6.53
C HIS A 80 0.89 11.25 5.80
N ILE A 81 0.35 10.33 5.01
CA ILE A 81 -0.95 10.50 4.36
C ILE A 81 -2.00 9.78 5.21
N LEU A 82 -2.96 10.55 5.69
CA LEU A 82 -4.07 10.08 6.51
C LEU A 82 -5.39 10.32 5.79
N TYR A 83 -6.28 9.34 5.85
CA TYR A 83 -7.63 9.46 5.30
C TYR A 83 -8.64 9.39 6.44
N GLY A 84 -9.50 10.43 6.54
CA GLY A 84 -10.63 10.41 7.45
C GLY A 84 -11.83 9.74 6.79
N CYS A 85 -12.31 8.69 7.40
CA CYS A 85 -13.38 7.83 6.88
C CYS A 85 -14.55 7.74 7.84
N VAL A 86 -15.74 7.51 7.29
CA VAL A 86 -16.95 7.21 8.09
C VAL A 86 -17.51 5.87 7.62
N VAL A 87 -17.50 4.87 8.48
CA VAL A 87 -18.00 3.52 8.18
C VAL A 87 -19.03 3.14 9.23
N ASN A 88 -20.26 2.85 8.82
CA ASN A 88 -21.38 2.51 9.70
C ASN A 88 -21.63 3.55 10.82
N GLY A 89 -21.31 4.82 10.57
CA GLY A 89 -21.44 5.90 11.55
C GLY A 89 -20.25 6.04 12.52
N GLU A 90 -19.24 5.18 12.43
CA GLU A 90 -17.99 5.29 13.19
C GLU A 90 -16.95 6.10 12.41
N HIS A 91 -16.21 6.96 13.11
CA HIS A 91 -15.09 7.69 12.54
C HIS A 91 -13.82 6.82 12.59
N ILE A 92 -13.20 6.61 11.44
CA ILE A 92 -12.01 5.79 11.27
C ILE A 92 -10.94 6.62 10.57
N THR A 93 -9.74 6.63 11.10
CA THR A 93 -8.57 7.21 10.43
C THR A 93 -7.77 6.11 9.75
N VAL A 94 -7.56 6.21 8.44
CA VAL A 94 -6.69 5.27 7.73
C VAL A 94 -5.32 5.91 7.50
N ALA A 95 -4.29 5.31 8.10
CA ALA A 95 -2.90 5.71 7.93
C ALA A 95 -2.23 4.90 6.82
N THR A 96 -1.47 5.58 5.95
CA THR A 96 -0.64 4.95 4.93
C THR A 96 0.67 4.48 5.55
N LEU A 97 1.02 3.23 5.29
CA LEU A 97 2.27 2.61 5.74
C LEU A 97 3.20 2.37 4.55
N LYS A 98 4.51 2.68 4.72
CA LYS A 98 5.54 2.42 3.71
C LYS A 98 6.80 1.89 4.39
N GLY A 99 7.39 0.84 3.81
CA GLY A 99 8.59 0.22 4.36
C GLY A 99 9.28 -0.71 3.37
N MET A 100 10.23 -1.47 3.89
CA MET A 100 10.99 -2.46 3.12
C MET A 100 10.76 -3.85 3.69
N GLY A 101 10.45 -4.80 2.80
CA GLY A 101 10.42 -6.22 3.11
C GLY A 101 11.79 -6.86 2.91
N LEU A 102 11.79 -8.18 2.63
CA LEU A 102 13.03 -8.91 2.35
C LEU A 102 13.54 -8.66 0.93
N TRP A 103 12.64 -8.64 -0.05
CA TRP A 103 12.99 -8.57 -1.48
C TRP A 103 12.59 -7.29 -2.17
N GLY A 104 11.78 -6.46 -1.56
CA GLY A 104 11.31 -5.22 -2.15
C GLY A 104 10.51 -4.35 -1.22
N GLY A 105 9.93 -3.29 -1.80
CA GLY A 105 9.05 -2.40 -1.08
C GLY A 105 7.81 -3.13 -0.56
N ILE A 106 7.43 -2.79 0.65
CA ILE A 106 6.14 -3.15 1.23
C ILE A 106 5.37 -1.89 1.58
N SER A 107 4.07 -1.96 1.46
CA SER A 107 3.18 -0.86 1.81
C SER A 107 1.93 -1.41 2.49
N GLY A 108 1.13 -0.52 3.05
CA GLY A 108 -0.12 -0.92 3.67
C GLY A 108 -0.97 0.26 4.07
N TYR A 109 -2.15 -0.08 4.55
CA TYR A 109 -3.12 0.84 5.12
C TYR A 109 -3.59 0.27 6.45
N LEU A 110 -3.49 1.06 7.50
CA LEU A 110 -3.97 0.70 8.83
C LEU A 110 -5.15 1.61 9.18
N ALA A 111 -6.32 1.02 9.33
CA ALA A 111 -7.52 1.70 9.77
C ALA A 111 -7.58 1.69 11.30
N ILE A 112 -7.73 2.86 11.88
CA ILE A 112 -7.58 3.14 13.31
C ILE A 112 -8.85 3.78 13.82
N LYS A 113 -9.40 3.25 14.91
CA LYS A 113 -10.57 3.82 15.59
C LYS A 113 -10.17 5.00 16.47
N GLU A 114 -11.16 5.77 16.91
CA GLU A 114 -10.95 6.90 17.82
C GLU A 114 -10.34 6.49 19.17
N ASP A 115 -10.53 5.24 19.60
CA ASP A 115 -9.96 4.68 20.84
C ASP A 115 -8.50 4.22 20.69
N GLY A 116 -7.88 4.41 19.51
CA GLY A 116 -6.52 3.99 19.22
C GLY A 116 -6.36 2.49 18.93
N THR A 117 -7.45 1.75 18.73
CA THR A 117 -7.40 0.35 18.32
C THR A 117 -7.50 0.18 16.81
N VAL A 118 -6.96 -0.92 16.30
CA VAL A 118 -7.02 -1.27 14.88
C VAL A 118 -8.45 -1.68 14.49
N TYR A 119 -9.05 -0.98 13.53
CA TYR A 119 -10.30 -1.37 12.88
C TYR A 119 -10.09 -2.45 11.82
N GLY A 120 -9.00 -2.34 11.07
CA GLY A 120 -8.58 -3.30 10.06
C GLY A 120 -7.24 -2.91 9.45
N ALA A 121 -6.63 -3.85 8.72
CA ALA A 121 -5.33 -3.67 8.09
C ALA A 121 -5.31 -4.31 6.70
N TYR A 122 -4.57 -3.70 5.80
CA TYR A 122 -4.23 -4.26 4.50
C TYR A 122 -2.77 -4.01 4.20
N PHE A 123 -2.07 -5.05 3.74
CA PHE A 123 -0.67 -4.97 3.35
C PHE A 123 -0.49 -5.37 1.90
N ASN A 124 0.50 -4.77 1.25
CA ASN A 124 0.90 -5.06 -0.12
C ASN A 124 2.42 -5.18 -0.21
N HIS A 125 2.92 -5.87 -1.22
CA HIS A 125 4.34 -6.03 -1.50
C HIS A 125 4.62 -5.92 -3.00
N GLU A 126 5.86 -5.61 -3.36
CA GLU A 126 6.30 -5.54 -4.75
C GLU A 126 6.85 -6.87 -5.25
N SER A 127 7.65 -7.59 -4.44
CA SER A 127 8.44 -8.72 -4.91
C SER A 127 8.70 -9.81 -3.87
N GLU A 128 7.86 -9.92 -2.84
CA GLU A 128 8.01 -10.98 -1.85
C GLU A 128 7.67 -12.36 -2.42
N THR A 129 8.26 -13.42 -1.84
CA THR A 129 8.09 -14.79 -2.32
C THR A 129 6.69 -15.31 -2.05
N ALA A 130 6.02 -15.84 -3.10
CA ALA A 130 4.70 -16.46 -2.98
C ALA A 130 4.70 -17.64 -1.98
N GLY A 131 3.65 -17.72 -1.15
CA GLY A 131 3.52 -18.71 -0.09
C GLY A 131 4.45 -18.49 1.13
N LEU A 132 5.22 -17.40 1.14
CA LEU A 132 6.08 -16.98 2.24
C LEU A 132 5.82 -15.49 2.56
N GLY A 133 6.71 -14.59 2.16
CA GLY A 133 6.57 -13.14 2.41
C GLY A 133 5.33 -12.53 1.76
N ALA A 134 4.88 -13.04 0.61
CA ALA A 134 3.67 -12.58 -0.08
C ALA A 134 2.39 -12.82 0.75
N GLU A 135 2.41 -13.71 1.74
CA GLU A 135 1.27 -13.97 2.63
C GLU A 135 0.85 -12.73 3.44
N ILE A 136 1.70 -11.70 3.59
CA ILE A 136 1.28 -10.44 4.20
C ILE A 136 0.11 -9.80 3.43
N LYS A 137 0.05 -10.03 2.10
CA LYS A 137 -1.01 -9.58 1.19
C LYS A 137 -2.06 -10.67 0.96
N ASP A 138 -1.62 -11.89 0.68
CA ASP A 138 -2.47 -12.96 0.17
C ASP A 138 -3.32 -13.61 1.29
N SER A 139 -2.85 -13.56 2.54
CA SER A 139 -3.56 -14.12 3.69
C SER A 139 -4.43 -13.08 4.40
N GLN A 140 -5.72 -13.02 4.03
CA GLN A 140 -6.69 -12.21 4.76
C GLN A 140 -6.76 -12.59 6.24
N ALA A 141 -6.69 -13.88 6.55
CA ALA A 141 -6.71 -14.37 7.93
C ALA A 141 -5.54 -13.85 8.78
N TRP A 142 -4.37 -13.59 8.15
CA TRP A 142 -3.25 -12.97 8.86
C TRP A 142 -3.48 -11.47 9.09
N GLN A 143 -4.01 -10.75 8.09
CA GLN A 143 -4.35 -9.34 8.22
C GLN A 143 -5.44 -9.11 9.29
N GLU A 144 -6.40 -10.00 9.41
CA GLU A 144 -7.48 -9.93 10.41
C GLU A 144 -6.97 -10.06 11.85
N LYS A 145 -5.78 -10.64 12.09
CA LYS A 145 -5.17 -10.71 13.41
C LYS A 145 -4.84 -9.33 14.01
N PHE A 146 -4.74 -8.31 13.18
CA PHE A 146 -4.51 -6.94 13.63
C PHE A 146 -5.76 -6.29 14.22
N ILE A 147 -6.97 -6.76 13.88
CA ILE A 147 -8.24 -6.16 14.31
C ILE A 147 -8.33 -6.18 15.84
N GLY A 148 -8.66 -5.02 16.41
CA GLY A 148 -8.82 -4.83 17.87
C GLY A 148 -7.51 -4.69 18.65
N LYS A 149 -6.34 -4.75 17.97
CA LYS A 149 -5.05 -4.52 18.65
C LYS A 149 -4.88 -3.06 19.02
N LYS A 150 -4.26 -2.80 20.16
CA LYS A 150 -3.83 -1.48 20.60
C LYS A 150 -2.60 -1.03 19.81
N ILE A 151 -2.60 0.20 19.36
CA ILE A 151 -1.52 0.76 18.56
C ILE A 151 -0.55 1.53 19.43
N PHE A 152 -1.06 2.31 20.38
CA PHE A 152 -0.28 3.22 21.21
C PHE A 152 -0.40 2.86 22.69
N ASP A 153 0.65 3.20 23.45
CA ASP A 153 0.64 3.20 24.91
C ASP A 153 0.11 4.54 25.47
N GLU A 154 0.10 4.69 26.79
CA GLU A 154 -0.32 5.91 27.51
C GLU A 154 0.60 7.13 27.22
N ASN A 155 1.77 6.90 26.63
CA ASN A 155 2.76 7.94 26.29
C ASN A 155 2.83 8.20 24.78
N ASP A 156 1.82 7.77 24.01
CA ASP A 156 1.75 7.86 22.55
C ASP A 156 2.88 7.12 21.80
N ASN A 157 3.56 6.15 22.43
CA ASN A 157 4.53 5.31 21.73
C ASN A 157 3.80 4.19 21.00
N VAL A 158 4.29 3.85 19.80
CA VAL A 158 3.75 2.74 19.00
C VAL A 158 4.17 1.41 19.65
N ILE A 159 3.21 0.67 20.18
CA ILE A 159 3.38 -0.66 20.81
C ILE A 159 2.93 -1.80 19.90
N LEU A 160 2.07 -1.52 18.89
CA LEU A 160 1.67 -2.54 17.92
C LEU A 160 2.90 -3.14 17.25
N SER A 161 3.03 -4.45 17.32
CA SER A 161 4.21 -5.14 16.83
C SER A 161 3.92 -6.49 16.21
N VAL A 162 4.77 -6.90 15.25
CA VAL A 162 4.75 -8.22 14.63
C VAL A 162 5.93 -9.02 15.16
N VAL A 163 5.64 -10.09 15.90
CA VAL A 163 6.62 -10.83 16.68
C VAL A 163 6.60 -12.32 16.36
N LYS A 164 7.72 -13.00 16.60
CA LYS A 164 7.84 -14.45 16.39
C LYS A 164 6.99 -15.27 17.35
N LYS A 165 6.82 -14.76 18.58
CA LYS A 165 6.01 -15.36 19.64
C LYS A 165 5.24 -14.24 20.32
N VAL A 166 3.93 -14.32 20.29
CA VAL A 166 3.04 -13.37 20.95
C VAL A 166 3.13 -13.57 22.47
N GLU A 167 3.51 -12.52 23.17
CA GLU A 167 3.55 -12.44 24.64
C GLU A 167 2.44 -11.54 25.17
N ASP A 168 2.14 -10.47 24.43
CA ASP A 168 1.01 -9.58 24.70
C ASP A 168 -0.05 -9.67 23.57
N PRO A 169 -1.15 -10.38 23.80
CA PRO A 169 -2.21 -10.50 22.79
C PRO A 169 -2.94 -9.19 22.46
N GLU A 170 -2.81 -8.15 23.29
CA GLU A 170 -3.51 -6.87 23.05
C GLU A 170 -2.81 -5.99 22.02
N SER A 171 -1.47 -6.12 21.86
CA SER A 171 -0.68 -5.27 20.99
C SER A 171 0.20 -6.03 19.98
N GLN A 172 0.24 -7.36 20.04
CA GLN A 172 1.14 -8.15 19.21
C GLN A 172 0.40 -9.07 18.24
N VAL A 173 1.00 -9.27 17.07
CA VAL A 173 0.58 -10.21 16.03
C VAL A 173 1.75 -11.15 15.72
N ASP A 174 1.48 -12.43 15.50
CA ASP A 174 2.50 -13.40 15.11
C ASP A 174 2.99 -13.20 13.66
N CYS A 175 4.27 -13.44 13.44
CA CYS A 175 4.88 -13.44 12.11
C CYS A 175 4.20 -14.42 11.16
N VAL A 176 4.24 -14.11 9.87
CA VAL A 176 3.94 -15.09 8.82
C VAL A 176 4.92 -16.26 8.93
N THR A 177 4.38 -17.48 8.97
CA THR A 177 5.20 -18.70 9.06
C THR A 177 6.15 -18.80 7.88
N GLY A 178 7.44 -18.98 8.17
CA GLY A 178 8.49 -19.08 7.14
C GLY A 178 8.94 -17.74 6.55
N ALA A 179 8.34 -16.60 6.93
CA ALA A 179 8.65 -15.28 6.41
C ALA A 179 9.03 -14.26 7.50
N THR A 180 9.87 -14.66 8.43
CA THR A 180 10.27 -13.82 9.58
C THR A 180 10.88 -12.48 9.17
N LEU A 181 11.70 -12.46 8.11
CA LEU A 181 12.35 -11.21 7.67
C LEU A 181 11.36 -10.22 7.06
N THR A 182 10.42 -10.69 6.24
CA THR A 182 9.34 -9.85 5.72
C THR A 182 8.44 -9.36 6.86
N SER A 183 8.11 -10.22 7.82
CA SER A 183 7.32 -9.85 9.00
C SER A 183 8.02 -8.81 9.88
N ASN A 184 9.34 -8.90 10.06
CA ASN A 184 10.14 -7.86 10.71
C ASN A 184 10.10 -6.54 9.93
N GLY A 185 10.07 -6.61 8.59
CA GLY A 185 9.86 -5.44 7.73
C GLY A 185 8.50 -4.78 7.98
N VAL A 186 7.44 -5.57 8.13
CA VAL A 186 6.10 -5.05 8.49
C VAL A 186 6.11 -4.40 9.88
N ASP A 187 6.76 -5.01 10.86
CA ASP A 187 6.92 -4.45 12.21
C ASP A 187 7.62 -3.08 12.17
N ALA A 188 8.74 -3.01 11.48
CA ALA A 188 9.48 -1.75 11.31
C ALA A 188 8.66 -0.69 10.56
N MET A 189 7.95 -1.10 9.49
CA MET A 189 7.08 -0.24 8.72
C MET A 189 5.97 0.39 9.57
N ILE A 190 5.30 -0.41 10.41
CA ILE A 190 4.25 0.07 11.32
C ILE A 190 4.82 1.10 12.28
N LYS A 191 5.93 0.77 12.95
CA LYS A 191 6.56 1.64 13.95
C LYS A 191 7.04 2.96 13.35
N GLU A 192 7.62 2.91 12.17
CA GLU A 192 8.17 4.10 11.51
C GLU A 192 7.07 4.98 10.91
N SER A 193 6.08 4.38 10.25
CA SER A 193 4.98 5.11 9.62
C SER A 193 3.98 5.70 10.63
N LEU A 194 3.89 5.17 11.84
CA LEU A 194 2.98 5.69 12.87
C LEU A 194 3.67 6.58 13.91
N LYS A 195 5.01 6.72 13.81
CA LYS A 195 5.76 7.57 14.72
C LYS A 195 5.34 9.03 14.55
N GLY A 196 4.82 9.63 15.62
CA GLY A 196 4.37 11.02 15.61
C GLY A 196 3.00 11.26 14.98
N VAL A 197 2.33 10.23 14.47
CA VAL A 197 0.97 10.34 13.95
C VAL A 197 0.01 10.63 15.10
N ARG A 198 -0.67 11.78 15.02
CA ARG A 198 -1.72 12.17 15.97
C ARG A 198 -3.09 11.91 15.37
N ILE A 199 -3.72 10.81 15.78
CA ILE A 199 -5.03 10.37 15.26
C ILE A 199 -6.10 11.45 15.44
N TYR A 200 -5.99 12.28 16.48
CA TYR A 200 -6.95 13.35 16.82
C TYR A 200 -6.97 14.52 15.83
N GLN A 201 -6.04 14.62 14.87
CA GLN A 201 -5.95 15.75 13.94
C GLN A 201 -6.76 15.55 12.67
N VAL A 202 -7.21 14.34 12.37
CA VAL A 202 -8.06 14.09 11.20
C VAL A 202 -9.52 14.22 11.61
N ASP A 203 -9.98 15.48 11.79
CA ASP A 203 -11.38 15.76 12.05
C ASP A 203 -12.21 15.53 10.78
N CYS A 204 -12.89 14.39 10.72
CA CYS A 204 -13.80 14.05 9.61
C CYS A 204 -14.99 15.02 9.46
N ARG A 205 -15.16 15.98 10.38
CA ARG A 205 -16.25 16.99 10.35
C ARG A 205 -15.92 18.18 9.47
N PHE A 206 -14.65 18.39 9.12
CA PHE A 206 -14.25 19.49 8.25
C PHE A 206 -13.66 18.96 6.94
N PRO A 207 -14.31 19.20 5.80
CA PRO A 207 -13.71 18.89 4.51
C PRO A 207 -12.52 19.83 4.27
N THR A 208 -11.31 19.36 4.56
CA THR A 208 -10.10 20.02 4.08
C THR A 208 -9.94 19.65 2.62
N LYS A 209 -10.13 20.64 1.69
CA LYS A 209 -9.99 20.56 0.24
C LYS A 209 -10.33 19.19 -0.37
N SER A 210 -11.42 19.19 -1.14
CA SER A 210 -11.96 18.05 -1.87
C SER A 210 -10.90 17.13 -2.49
N ALA A 211 -11.05 15.82 -2.22
CA ALA A 211 -10.37 14.74 -2.93
C ALA A 211 -10.79 14.63 -4.42
N GLU A 212 -11.24 15.74 -5.03
CA GLU A 212 -11.78 15.78 -6.40
C GLU A 212 -10.79 16.27 -7.45
N GLU A 213 -9.56 16.64 -7.05
CA GLU A 213 -8.52 17.10 -8.00
C GLU A 213 -7.26 16.20 -7.94
N GLU A 214 -7.39 14.92 -8.40
CA GLU A 214 -6.28 14.16 -8.98
C GLU A 214 -6.83 13.03 -9.88
#